data_1a762ddd22cfb714304cb92f1283e9db
#
_entry.id   1a762ddd22cfb714304cb92f1283e9db
#
_cell.length_a   1.000
_cell.length_b   1.000
_cell.length_c   1.000
_cell.angle_alpha   90.00
_cell.angle_beta   90.00
_cell.angle_gamma   90.00
#
_symmetry.space_group_name_H-M   'P 1'
#
loop_
_entity.id
_entity.type
_entity.pdbx_description
1 polymer ?
#
loop_
_entity_poly.entity_id
_entity_poly.type
_entity_poly.pdbx_seq_one_letter_code
_entity_poly.pdbx_strand_id
1 'polypeptide(L)'
;ALPISQAVAFYASGQLLTEDYYAANKLMKGFIGAANIDTNSRLCMSSAVVGYKRAFGEDVVPCSYEDVENSDLVVLAGSNAAWTHPVLYQRLVQAKHDNPQMKVVVIDPRRTATCDIADLHLALAPGSDSGLFVGLLNVIQGTDEWPVERVAAFCGLSPQDIGTFYDWFMTAPRAI
;
A
#
# COMPACT_ATOMS: atom_id res chain seq x y z
N ALA A 1 22.67 -33.69 24.25
CA ALA A 1 21.53 -32.78 24.17
C ALA A 1 21.99 -31.51 23.49
N LEU A 2 21.22 -31.03 22.50
CA LEU A 2 21.47 -29.69 21.93
C LEU A 2 21.33 -28.65 23.05
N PRO A 3 22.20 -27.65 23.11
CA PRO A 3 22.01 -26.56 24.09
C PRO A 3 20.61 -25.99 23.92
N ILE A 4 19.92 -25.74 25.03
CA ILE A 4 18.57 -25.17 25.06
C ILE A 4 18.49 -23.92 24.18
N SER A 5 19.58 -23.16 24.10
CA SER A 5 19.72 -21.98 23.27
C SER A 5 19.40 -22.20 21.78
N GLN A 6 19.69 -23.38 21.24
CA GLN A 6 19.42 -23.69 19.82
C GLN A 6 17.98 -24.16 19.57
N ALA A 7 17.25 -24.52 20.64
CA ALA A 7 15.86 -24.97 20.55
C ALA A 7 14.82 -23.85 20.76
N VAL A 8 15.30 -22.64 21.10
CA VAL A 8 14.45 -21.47 21.35
C VAL A 8 14.61 -20.45 20.26
N ALA A 9 13.49 -19.94 19.77
CA ALA A 9 13.46 -18.83 18.83
C ALA A 9 12.37 -17.82 19.22
N PHE A 10 12.60 -16.54 18.95
CA PHE A 10 11.59 -15.50 19.02
C PHE A 10 11.23 -15.02 17.63
N TYR A 11 9.92 -14.97 17.39
CA TYR A 11 9.36 -14.28 16.23
C TYR A 11 8.60 -13.05 16.74
N ALA A 12 9.25 -11.90 16.67
CA ALA A 12 8.72 -10.65 17.18
C ALA A 12 7.80 -9.96 16.16
N SER A 13 6.86 -9.16 16.63
CA SER A 13 6.10 -8.27 15.74
C SER A 13 7.00 -7.18 15.17
N GLY A 14 6.72 -6.71 13.93
CA GLY A 14 7.39 -5.55 13.33
C GLY A 14 6.91 -4.21 13.88
N GLN A 15 5.96 -4.21 14.83
CA GLN A 15 5.28 -3.00 15.33
C GLN A 15 5.30 -2.93 16.88
N LEU A 16 6.44 -3.26 17.45
CA LEU A 16 6.71 -3.14 18.88
C LEU A 16 7.40 -1.80 19.19
N LEU A 17 7.39 -1.42 20.45
CA LEU A 17 8.23 -0.33 20.95
C LEU A 17 9.71 -0.70 20.84
N THR A 18 10.58 0.29 20.72
CA THR A 18 12.03 0.09 20.65
C THR A 18 12.56 -0.66 21.88
N GLU A 19 11.99 -0.38 23.03
CA GLU A 19 12.30 -1.03 24.31
C GLU A 19 11.98 -2.53 24.31
N ASP A 20 10.87 -2.92 23.64
CA ASP A 20 10.49 -4.33 23.53
C ASP A 20 11.50 -5.10 22.68
N TYR A 21 11.96 -4.52 21.56
CA TYR A 21 13.02 -5.11 20.73
C TYR A 21 14.34 -5.22 21.51
N TYR A 22 14.68 -4.19 22.28
CA TYR A 22 15.88 -4.21 23.10
C TYR A 22 15.80 -5.32 24.15
N ALA A 23 14.70 -5.42 24.89
CA ALA A 23 14.48 -6.45 25.89
C ALA A 23 14.52 -7.86 25.30
N ALA A 24 13.82 -8.08 24.18
CA ALA A 24 13.78 -9.35 23.46
C ALA A 24 15.18 -9.77 22.98
N ASN A 25 15.93 -8.85 22.36
CA ASN A 25 17.30 -9.11 21.90
C ASN A 25 18.24 -9.39 23.07
N LYS A 26 18.13 -8.65 24.17
CA LYS A 26 18.94 -8.86 25.38
C LYS A 26 18.65 -10.24 25.99
N LEU A 27 17.37 -10.63 26.07
CA LEU A 27 16.99 -11.95 26.56
C LEU A 27 17.56 -13.05 25.66
N MET A 28 17.34 -12.98 24.35
CA MET A 28 17.78 -14.03 23.42
C MET A 28 19.29 -14.12 23.33
N LYS A 29 19.97 -13.01 23.07
CA LYS A 29 21.42 -12.99 22.81
C LYS A 29 22.23 -12.98 24.10
N GLY A 30 21.78 -12.24 25.13
CA GLY A 30 22.52 -12.08 26.37
C GLY A 30 22.30 -13.19 27.40
N PHE A 31 21.07 -13.66 27.57
CA PHE A 31 20.74 -14.63 28.61
C PHE A 31 20.55 -16.05 28.08
N ILE A 32 19.83 -16.22 26.97
CA ILE A 32 19.61 -17.54 26.35
C ILE A 32 20.84 -17.95 25.53
N GLY A 33 21.58 -17.00 24.99
CA GLY A 33 22.75 -17.24 24.14
C GLY A 33 22.42 -17.74 22.74
N ALA A 34 21.26 -17.34 22.21
CA ALA A 34 20.81 -17.68 20.87
C ALA A 34 20.61 -16.44 20.00
N ALA A 35 20.93 -16.55 18.71
CA ALA A 35 20.70 -15.50 17.73
C ALA A 35 19.36 -15.67 16.97
N ASN A 36 18.55 -16.65 17.37
CA ASN A 36 17.30 -17.03 16.68
C ASN A 36 16.17 -16.04 17.04
N ILE A 37 16.30 -14.80 16.60
CA ILE A 37 15.27 -13.77 16.74
C ILE A 37 15.09 -13.07 15.41
N ASP A 38 13.86 -12.97 14.95
CA ASP A 38 13.48 -12.30 13.70
C ASP A 38 12.10 -11.67 13.84
N THR A 39 11.64 -10.96 12.83
CA THR A 39 10.40 -10.20 12.80
C THR A 39 9.65 -10.45 11.49
N ASN A 40 8.34 -10.15 11.48
CA ASN A 40 7.50 -10.23 10.29
C ASN A 40 7.75 -9.12 9.26
N SER A 41 8.54 -8.10 9.55
CA SER A 41 8.72 -6.91 8.69
C SER A 41 9.17 -7.28 7.28
N ARG A 42 10.03 -8.30 7.14
CA ARG A 42 10.46 -8.81 5.84
C ARG A 42 9.29 -9.37 5.02
N LEU A 43 8.42 -10.16 5.62
CA LEU A 43 7.28 -10.77 4.94
C LEU A 43 6.16 -9.76 4.68
N CYS A 44 6.01 -8.77 5.57
CA CYS A 44 4.96 -7.77 5.51
C CYS A 44 5.18 -6.77 4.37
N MET A 45 6.40 -6.26 4.14
CA MET A 45 6.63 -5.17 3.19
C MET A 45 7.90 -5.27 2.36
N SER A 46 8.47 -6.46 2.19
CA SER A 46 9.70 -6.61 1.40
C SER A 46 9.53 -6.15 -0.06
N SER A 47 8.38 -6.41 -0.67
CA SER A 47 8.09 -5.96 -2.04
C SER A 47 7.98 -4.44 -2.13
N ALA A 48 7.35 -3.78 -1.16
CA ALA A 48 7.25 -2.33 -1.09
C ALA A 48 8.64 -1.69 -0.91
N VAL A 49 9.45 -2.22 0.02
CA VAL A 49 10.84 -1.76 0.24
C VAL A 49 11.68 -1.86 -1.02
N VAL A 50 11.59 -2.99 -1.75
CA VAL A 50 12.30 -3.15 -3.03
C VAL A 50 11.78 -2.15 -4.07
N GLY A 51 10.47 -1.92 -4.12
CA GLY A 51 9.84 -0.94 -5.00
C GLY A 51 10.36 0.48 -4.71
N TYR A 52 10.35 0.92 -3.46
CA TYR A 52 10.86 2.23 -3.04
C TYR A 52 12.34 2.40 -3.38
N LYS A 53 13.17 1.40 -3.05
CA LYS A 53 14.60 1.43 -3.38
C LYS A 53 14.86 1.53 -4.87
N ARG A 54 14.07 0.87 -5.71
CA ARG A 54 14.19 0.98 -7.17
C ARG A 54 13.77 2.34 -7.70
N ALA A 55 12.71 2.92 -7.13
CA ALA A 55 12.15 4.20 -7.59
C ALA A 55 12.90 5.40 -7.02
N PHE A 56 13.28 5.38 -5.74
CA PHE A 56 13.78 6.54 -5.00
C PHE A 56 15.22 6.37 -4.49
N GLY A 57 15.81 5.19 -4.61
CA GLY A 57 17.15 4.89 -4.11
C GLY A 57 17.20 4.43 -2.65
N GLU A 58 16.13 4.64 -1.89
CA GLU A 58 16.06 4.29 -0.46
C GLU A 58 14.64 3.86 -0.05
N ASP A 59 14.52 3.34 1.17
CA ASP A 59 13.24 2.96 1.77
C ASP A 59 12.65 4.18 2.50
N VAL A 60 11.81 4.93 1.79
CA VAL A 60 11.21 6.18 2.30
C VAL A 60 9.72 6.25 1.97
N VAL A 61 8.99 6.99 2.79
CA VAL A 61 7.66 7.52 2.44
C VAL A 61 7.88 8.92 1.85
N PRO A 62 7.76 9.09 0.53
CA PRO A 62 8.21 10.32 -0.13
C PRO A 62 7.27 11.51 0.05
N CYS A 63 6.08 11.29 0.62
CA CYS A 63 5.02 12.30 0.72
C CYS A 63 4.72 12.66 2.18
N SER A 64 4.26 13.88 2.41
CA SER A 64 3.72 14.35 3.67
C SER A 64 2.19 14.23 3.72
N TYR A 65 1.58 14.50 4.87
CA TYR A 65 0.11 14.54 4.97
C TYR A 65 -0.47 15.73 4.20
N GLU A 66 0.26 16.84 4.13
CA GLU A 66 -0.12 18.01 3.35
C GLU A 66 -0.16 17.72 1.85
N ASP A 67 0.71 16.82 1.36
CA ASP A 67 0.68 16.39 -0.05
C ASP A 67 -0.62 15.66 -0.37
N VAL A 68 -1.11 14.81 0.55
CA VAL A 68 -2.41 14.14 0.40
C VAL A 68 -3.54 15.16 0.32
N GLU A 69 -3.52 16.18 1.19
CA GLU A 69 -4.56 17.22 1.24
C GLU A 69 -4.57 18.12 0.00
N ASN A 70 -3.41 18.34 -0.60
CA ASN A 70 -3.23 19.22 -1.76
C ASN A 70 -3.28 18.47 -3.10
N SER A 71 -3.55 17.16 -3.09
CA SER A 71 -3.62 16.35 -4.32
C SER A 71 -4.91 16.59 -5.10
N ASP A 72 -4.83 16.39 -6.41
CA ASP A 72 -5.98 16.42 -7.30
C ASP A 72 -6.58 15.01 -7.49
N LEU A 73 -5.74 13.99 -7.32
CA LEU A 73 -6.11 12.58 -7.33
C LEU A 73 -5.45 11.85 -6.16
N VAL A 74 -6.24 11.15 -5.37
CA VAL A 74 -5.76 10.23 -4.31
C VAL A 74 -6.17 8.81 -4.65
N VAL A 75 -5.20 7.88 -4.69
CA VAL A 75 -5.42 6.46 -4.97
C VAL A 75 -5.13 5.65 -3.72
N LEU A 76 -6.15 5.02 -3.16
CA LEU A 76 -6.08 4.15 -1.99
C LEU A 76 -6.10 2.69 -2.44
N ALA A 77 -4.92 2.09 -2.58
CA ALA A 77 -4.77 0.71 -3.06
C ALA A 77 -4.58 -0.27 -1.89
N GLY A 78 -5.53 -1.20 -1.72
CA GLY A 78 -5.52 -2.20 -0.65
C GLY A 78 -5.55 -1.59 0.75
N SER A 79 -6.10 -0.37 0.87
CA SER A 79 -6.08 0.41 2.10
C SER A 79 -7.48 0.61 2.66
N ASN A 80 -7.72 0.09 3.87
CA ASN A 80 -8.91 0.42 4.66
C ASN A 80 -8.61 1.60 5.61
N ALA A 81 -8.25 2.74 5.01
CA ALA A 81 -7.76 3.93 5.71
C ALA A 81 -8.73 4.45 6.77
N ALA A 82 -10.05 4.36 6.54
CA ALA A 82 -11.06 4.77 7.51
C ALA A 82 -10.91 4.05 8.87
N TRP A 83 -10.39 2.81 8.87
CA TRP A 83 -10.21 2.00 10.07
C TRP A 83 -8.76 1.92 10.54
N THR A 84 -7.81 1.83 9.61
CA THR A 84 -6.40 1.61 9.95
C THR A 84 -5.61 2.91 10.14
N HIS A 85 -6.06 4.01 9.52
CA HIS A 85 -5.43 5.32 9.58
C HIS A 85 -6.50 6.43 9.74
N PRO A 86 -7.30 6.40 10.83
CA PRO A 86 -8.50 7.24 10.94
C PRO A 86 -8.20 8.74 10.92
N VAL A 87 -7.06 9.17 11.47
CA VAL A 87 -6.68 10.59 11.48
C VAL A 87 -6.35 11.07 10.05
N LEU A 88 -5.55 10.30 9.30
CA LEU A 88 -5.26 10.61 7.90
C LEU A 88 -6.53 10.58 7.03
N TYR A 89 -7.41 9.60 7.27
CA TYR A 89 -8.68 9.50 6.56
C TYR A 89 -9.58 10.72 6.81
N GLN A 90 -9.66 11.20 8.06
CA GLN A 90 -10.43 12.41 8.38
C GLN A 90 -9.85 13.65 7.70
N ARG A 91 -8.53 13.79 7.62
CA ARG A 91 -7.85 14.86 6.87
C ARG A 91 -8.22 14.79 5.38
N LEU A 92 -8.20 13.60 4.79
CA LEU A 92 -8.62 13.39 3.39
C LEU A 92 -10.10 13.72 3.17
N VAL A 93 -10.99 13.32 4.08
CA VAL A 93 -12.42 13.69 4.03
C VAL A 93 -12.60 15.20 4.04
N GLN A 94 -11.88 15.90 4.93
CA GLN A 94 -11.93 17.36 5.00
C GLN A 94 -11.37 18.01 3.73
N ALA A 95 -10.22 17.54 3.24
CA ALA A 95 -9.61 18.07 2.02
C ALA A 95 -10.54 17.91 0.79
N LYS A 96 -11.20 16.74 0.67
CA LYS A 96 -12.19 16.53 -0.39
C LYS A 96 -13.43 17.40 -0.24
N HIS A 97 -13.89 17.65 0.99
CA HIS A 97 -14.99 18.58 1.26
C HIS A 97 -14.62 20.00 0.82
N ASP A 98 -13.41 20.45 1.13
CA ASP A 98 -12.91 21.79 0.81
C ASP A 98 -12.55 21.94 -0.68
N ASN A 99 -12.16 20.84 -1.34
CA ASN A 99 -11.92 20.76 -2.78
C ASN A 99 -12.77 19.63 -3.41
N PRO A 100 -14.04 19.89 -3.78
CA PRO A 100 -14.91 18.88 -4.40
C PRO A 100 -14.42 18.35 -5.76
N GLN A 101 -13.45 19.01 -6.39
CA GLN A 101 -12.85 18.55 -7.65
C GLN A 101 -11.80 17.45 -7.44
N MET A 102 -11.24 17.33 -6.23
CA MET A 102 -10.35 16.22 -5.87
C MET A 102 -11.04 14.88 -6.20
N LYS A 103 -10.32 13.97 -6.84
CA LYS A 103 -10.78 12.63 -7.11
C LYS A 103 -10.19 11.64 -6.11
N VAL A 104 -11.02 10.71 -5.64
CA VAL A 104 -10.58 9.62 -4.77
C VAL A 104 -10.94 8.29 -5.43
N VAL A 105 -9.92 7.49 -5.68
CA VAL A 105 -10.05 6.13 -6.21
C VAL A 105 -9.71 5.13 -5.11
N VAL A 106 -10.60 4.19 -4.85
CA VAL A 106 -10.33 3.09 -3.92
C VAL A 106 -10.21 1.79 -4.71
N ILE A 107 -9.08 1.13 -4.56
CA ILE A 107 -8.78 -0.17 -5.19
C ILE A 107 -8.77 -1.22 -4.07
N ASP A 108 -9.87 -1.93 -3.90
CA ASP A 108 -10.03 -2.97 -2.87
C ASP A 108 -11.13 -3.95 -3.32
N PRO A 109 -10.92 -5.26 -3.19
CA PRO A 109 -11.97 -6.26 -3.48
C PRO A 109 -13.26 -6.03 -2.70
N ARG A 110 -13.14 -5.42 -1.52
CA ARG A 110 -14.27 -5.15 -0.62
C ARG A 110 -14.66 -3.68 -0.65
N ARG A 111 -15.96 -3.43 -0.61
CA ARG A 111 -16.46 -2.09 -0.33
C ARG A 111 -16.41 -1.84 1.18
N THR A 112 -15.38 -1.14 1.64
CA THR A 112 -15.20 -0.75 3.05
C THR A 112 -15.70 0.68 3.29
N ALA A 113 -15.72 1.13 4.55
CA ALA A 113 -16.04 2.51 4.91
C ALA A 113 -15.13 3.55 4.23
N THR A 114 -13.93 3.15 3.80
CA THR A 114 -13.03 4.00 3.01
C THR A 114 -13.63 4.40 1.67
N CYS A 115 -14.54 3.58 1.12
CA CYS A 115 -15.23 3.89 -0.14
C CYS A 115 -16.34 4.96 -0.01
N ASP A 116 -16.65 5.44 1.19
CA ASP A 116 -17.73 6.42 1.38
C ASP A 116 -17.40 7.78 0.74
N ILE A 117 -16.11 8.09 0.56
CA ILE A 117 -15.63 9.29 -0.13
C ILE A 117 -15.13 9.03 -1.55
N ALA A 118 -15.16 7.78 -2.02
CA ALA A 118 -14.62 7.41 -3.32
C ALA A 118 -15.51 7.91 -4.46
N ASP A 119 -14.90 8.56 -5.46
CA ASP A 119 -15.53 8.84 -6.75
C ASP A 119 -15.54 7.58 -7.63
N LEU A 120 -14.56 6.70 -7.44
CA LEU A 120 -14.45 5.43 -8.15
C LEU A 120 -13.97 4.32 -7.20
N HIS A 121 -14.67 3.20 -7.20
CA HIS A 121 -14.28 1.99 -6.48
C HIS A 121 -13.99 0.86 -7.48
N LEU A 122 -12.76 0.44 -7.54
CA LEU A 122 -12.29 -0.68 -8.35
C LEU A 122 -12.25 -1.95 -7.51
N ALA A 123 -13.37 -2.70 -7.52
CA ALA A 123 -13.54 -3.94 -6.77
C ALA A 123 -12.90 -5.12 -7.53
N LEU A 124 -11.59 -5.07 -7.70
CA LEU A 124 -10.85 -6.05 -8.49
C LEU A 124 -10.80 -7.44 -7.84
N ALA A 125 -10.57 -8.46 -8.65
CA ALA A 125 -10.35 -9.82 -8.17
C ALA A 125 -9.10 -9.87 -7.28
N PRO A 126 -9.14 -10.54 -6.10
CA PRO A 126 -7.96 -10.66 -5.23
C PRO A 126 -6.73 -11.19 -5.97
N GLY A 127 -5.59 -10.51 -5.81
CA GLY A 127 -4.33 -10.88 -6.44
C GLY A 127 -4.15 -10.37 -7.89
N SER A 128 -5.05 -9.54 -8.40
CA SER A 128 -4.97 -9.00 -9.76
C SER A 128 -4.53 -7.52 -9.85
N ASP A 129 -4.26 -6.89 -8.73
CA ASP A 129 -3.80 -5.50 -8.62
C ASP A 129 -2.56 -5.21 -9.47
N SER A 130 -1.62 -6.15 -9.52
CA SER A 130 -0.45 -6.03 -10.40
C SER A 130 -0.82 -5.88 -11.88
N GLY A 131 -1.86 -6.56 -12.35
CA GLY A 131 -2.35 -6.42 -13.73
C GLY A 131 -2.92 -5.03 -14.01
N LEU A 132 -3.64 -4.46 -13.05
CA LEU A 132 -4.17 -3.09 -13.16
C LEU A 132 -3.03 -2.07 -13.31
N PHE A 133 -1.98 -2.17 -12.49
CA PHE A 133 -0.86 -1.24 -12.55
C PHE A 133 0.08 -1.49 -13.75
N VAL A 134 0.21 -2.74 -14.23
CA VAL A 134 0.91 -3.02 -15.49
C VAL A 134 0.17 -2.38 -16.67
N GLY A 135 -1.16 -2.46 -16.71
CA GLY A 135 -1.96 -1.78 -17.72
C GLY A 135 -1.78 -0.26 -17.67
N LEU A 136 -1.78 0.35 -16.47
CA LEU A 136 -1.49 1.77 -16.32
C LEU A 136 -0.09 2.13 -16.84
N LEU A 137 0.92 1.32 -16.51
CA LEU A 137 2.28 1.53 -17.02
C LEU A 137 2.34 1.47 -18.55
N ASN A 138 1.60 0.55 -19.17
CA ASN A 138 1.50 0.47 -20.63
C ASN A 138 0.91 1.75 -21.24
N VAL A 139 -0.13 2.32 -20.62
CA VAL A 139 -0.71 3.61 -21.05
C VAL A 139 0.32 4.73 -20.94
N ILE A 140 1.04 4.81 -19.81
CA ILE A 140 2.09 5.82 -19.59
C ILE A 140 3.21 5.70 -20.65
N GLN A 141 3.59 4.48 -21.01
CA GLN A 141 4.65 4.20 -22.00
C GLN A 141 4.16 4.27 -23.45
N GLY A 142 2.86 4.35 -23.69
CA GLY A 142 2.29 4.29 -25.03
C GLY A 142 2.47 2.94 -25.73
N THR A 143 2.47 1.84 -24.94
CA THR A 143 2.55 0.47 -25.45
C THR A 143 1.19 -0.21 -25.41
N ASP A 144 1.03 -1.32 -26.10
CA ASP A 144 -0.26 -2.04 -26.21
C ASP A 144 -0.14 -3.52 -25.80
N GLU A 145 0.81 -3.83 -24.93
CA GLU A 145 1.02 -5.21 -24.44
C GLU A 145 -0.08 -5.65 -23.45
N TRP A 146 -0.63 -4.68 -22.69
CA TRP A 146 -1.71 -4.86 -21.74
C TRP A 146 -2.84 -3.86 -21.99
N PRO A 147 -3.62 -4.02 -23.07
CA PRO A 147 -4.74 -3.14 -23.37
C PRO A 147 -5.83 -3.24 -22.30
N VAL A 148 -6.67 -2.22 -22.21
CA VAL A 148 -7.72 -2.10 -21.17
C VAL A 148 -8.62 -3.34 -21.10
N GLU A 149 -8.97 -3.94 -22.24
CA GLU A 149 -9.81 -5.12 -22.31
C GLU A 149 -9.15 -6.36 -21.65
N ARG A 150 -7.83 -6.50 -21.82
CA ARG A 150 -7.05 -7.57 -21.18
C ARG A 150 -6.97 -7.34 -19.67
N VAL A 151 -6.72 -6.11 -19.25
CA VAL A 151 -6.72 -5.73 -17.82
C VAL A 151 -8.09 -5.98 -17.21
N ALA A 152 -9.16 -5.59 -17.88
CA ALA A 152 -10.53 -5.78 -17.44
C ALA A 152 -10.86 -7.26 -17.21
N ALA A 153 -10.52 -8.11 -18.17
CA ALA A 153 -10.70 -9.57 -18.05
C ALA A 153 -9.87 -10.16 -16.91
N PHE A 154 -8.62 -9.71 -16.74
CA PHE A 154 -7.72 -10.20 -15.69
C PHE A 154 -8.16 -9.76 -14.29
N CYS A 155 -8.59 -8.52 -14.16
CA CYS A 155 -8.97 -7.93 -12.86
C CYS A 155 -10.43 -8.17 -12.50
N GLY A 156 -11.27 -8.61 -13.43
CA GLY A 156 -12.72 -8.72 -13.22
C GLY A 156 -13.42 -7.36 -13.09
N LEU A 157 -12.88 -6.32 -13.73
CA LEU A 157 -13.40 -4.96 -13.72
C LEU A 157 -14.04 -4.59 -15.05
N SER A 158 -14.85 -3.52 -15.06
CA SER A 158 -15.35 -2.98 -16.32
C SER A 158 -14.22 -2.23 -17.07
N PRO A 159 -14.12 -2.34 -18.40
CA PRO A 159 -13.18 -1.54 -19.18
C PRO A 159 -13.38 -0.04 -19.00
N GLN A 160 -14.60 0.39 -18.78
CA GLN A 160 -14.96 1.80 -18.58
C GLN A 160 -14.36 2.35 -17.27
N ASP A 161 -14.46 1.60 -16.18
CA ASP A 161 -13.94 2.02 -14.88
C ASP A 161 -12.40 2.09 -14.91
N ILE A 162 -11.76 1.13 -15.58
CA ILE A 162 -10.30 1.14 -15.78
C ILE A 162 -9.89 2.35 -16.62
N GLY A 163 -10.58 2.60 -17.74
CA GLY A 163 -10.32 3.76 -18.59
C GLY A 163 -10.48 5.08 -17.81
N THR A 164 -11.53 5.19 -16.98
CA THR A 164 -11.75 6.37 -16.14
C THR A 164 -10.60 6.56 -15.14
N PHE A 165 -10.14 5.48 -14.48
CA PHE A 165 -9.01 5.55 -13.56
C PHE A 165 -7.72 5.99 -14.27
N TYR A 166 -7.43 5.39 -15.42
CA TYR A 166 -6.23 5.73 -16.19
C TYR A 166 -6.25 7.17 -16.71
N ASP A 167 -7.39 7.62 -17.19
CA ASP A 167 -7.60 9.01 -17.62
C ASP A 167 -7.35 10.00 -16.47
N TRP A 168 -7.93 9.74 -15.30
CA TRP A 168 -7.71 10.59 -14.13
C TRP A 168 -6.24 10.61 -13.70
N PHE A 169 -5.58 9.45 -13.72
CA PHE A 169 -4.17 9.36 -13.36
C PHE A 169 -3.27 10.13 -14.34
N MET A 170 -3.55 10.04 -15.64
CA MET A 170 -2.77 10.70 -16.70
C MET A 170 -3.00 12.21 -16.74
N THR A 171 -4.16 12.68 -16.30
CA THR A 171 -4.55 14.09 -16.39
C THR A 171 -4.43 14.86 -15.08
N ALA A 172 -4.35 14.18 -13.93
CA ALA A 172 -4.20 14.83 -12.64
C ALA A 172 -2.83 15.52 -12.51
N PRO A 173 -2.77 16.83 -12.24
CA PRO A 173 -1.49 17.52 -12.05
C PRO A 173 -0.71 17.00 -10.83
N ARG A 174 -1.43 16.55 -9.80
CA ARG A 174 -0.86 16.03 -8.54
C ARG A 174 -1.63 14.75 -8.15
N ALA A 175 -1.04 13.60 -8.43
CA ALA A 175 -1.56 12.30 -8.04
C ALA A 175 -0.72 11.70 -6.91
N ILE A 176 -1.36 11.08 -5.92
CA ILE A 176 -0.74 10.38 -4.79
C ILE A 176 -1.42 9.04 -4.54
#